data_b7033bb6faaac5d9b89cf88dcc9d1c4f
#
_entry.id   b7033bb6faaac5d9b89cf88dcc9d1c4f
#
_cell.length_a   1.000
_cell.length_b   1.000
_cell.length_c   1.000
_cell.angle_alpha   90.00
_cell.angle_beta   90.00
_cell.angle_gamma   90.00
#
_symmetry.space_group_name_H-M   'P 1'
#
loop_
_entity.id
_entity.type
_entity.pdbx_description
1 polymer ?
#
loop_
_entity_poly.entity_id
_entity_poly.type
_entity_poly.pdbx_seq_one_letter_code
_entity_poly.pdbx_strand_id
1 'polypeptide(L)'
;MDEMNGAFEEKKRRKGGKRLMQPEKAAKAAKEPRAEKPPRVPRETSGKTGKVVGIVVGVLVVAYLGLGAWASASHKIYPNVMMGDTNYGGMTEQQVAEQLKASVAQAKGTEVDFVLPDGTEVAHVSLDEMPEYVDFDGLAKHIYNVYGCNDSFLTAGAKYLRALFKPQDAAQVVDAAYSPDLMENLVDTVCDSINCDPVEFAINVTEDGKVSVTKPQDGRATTDTAKDQIGVYLNGAYLSGGDPSEIVLEPASEGGVYDVIPAQEVDLSAQREAVIGQKVNATYDKETGAVTPGHAGVEFTLPDLESAYNAAAAGETVELPNATVETPDVTAEQ
;
A
#
# COMPACT_ATOMS: atom_id res chain seq x y z
N MET A 1 5.37 -31.24 -42.09
CA MET A 1 4.04 -30.93 -42.59
C MET A 1 3.61 -29.76 -41.74
N ASP A 2 3.89 -28.69 -42.32
CA ASP A 2 3.23 -27.46 -42.76
C ASP A 2 2.94 -26.52 -41.59
N GLU A 3 3.76 -25.54 -41.49
CA GLU A 3 3.69 -24.15 -42.01
C GLU A 3 2.40 -23.42 -41.63
N MET A 4 2.52 -22.39 -40.84
CA MET A 4 2.13 -21.06 -41.36
C MET A 4 2.64 -19.91 -40.50
N ASN A 5 3.53 -19.18 -41.12
CA ASN A 5 3.93 -17.80 -40.80
C ASN A 5 2.74 -16.84 -40.82
N GLY A 6 2.64 -15.96 -39.86
CA GLY A 6 1.74 -14.82 -39.83
C GLY A 6 2.47 -13.55 -39.51
N ALA A 7 2.80 -12.76 -40.52
CA ALA A 7 3.55 -11.55 -40.52
C ALA A 7 2.90 -10.42 -39.69
N PHE A 8 3.72 -9.72 -38.91
CA PHE A 8 3.37 -8.42 -38.31
C PHE A 8 3.44 -7.32 -39.38
N GLU A 9 2.30 -6.79 -39.75
CA GLU A 9 2.16 -5.65 -40.63
C GLU A 9 2.12 -4.34 -39.84
N GLU A 10 3.15 -3.54 -40.05
CA GLU A 10 3.37 -2.20 -39.51
C GLU A 10 2.46 -1.20 -40.22
N LYS A 11 1.41 -0.70 -39.59
CA LYS A 11 0.53 0.34 -40.13
C LYS A 11 0.99 1.74 -39.74
N LYS A 12 1.80 2.35 -40.58
CA LYS A 12 2.08 3.80 -40.65
C LYS A 12 0.77 4.58 -40.86
N ARG A 13 0.28 5.31 -39.86
CA ARG A 13 -0.78 6.31 -40.03
C ARG A 13 -0.20 7.65 -40.44
N ARG A 14 -0.49 8.02 -41.69
CA ARG A 14 -0.25 9.34 -42.29
C ARG A 14 -1.13 10.40 -41.62
N LYS A 15 -0.52 11.52 -41.18
CA LYS A 15 -1.22 12.73 -40.80
C LYS A 15 -1.79 13.42 -42.06
N GLY A 16 -3.12 13.42 -42.18
CA GLY A 16 -3.83 14.22 -43.15
C GLY A 16 -4.21 15.58 -42.54
N GLY A 17 -3.59 16.65 -43.01
CA GLY A 17 -3.96 18.00 -42.62
C GLY A 17 -5.27 18.43 -43.32
N LYS A 18 -6.26 18.85 -42.55
CA LYS A 18 -7.44 19.56 -43.05
C LYS A 18 -7.14 21.04 -43.11
N ARG A 19 -7.02 21.52 -44.35
CA ARG A 19 -7.10 22.95 -44.73
C ARG A 19 -8.55 23.40 -44.49
N LEU A 20 -8.78 24.34 -43.60
CA LEU A 20 -10.00 25.11 -43.53
C LEU A 20 -9.89 26.37 -44.39
N MET A 21 -10.87 26.52 -45.26
CA MET A 21 -11.04 27.64 -46.18
C MET A 21 -11.23 28.95 -45.43
N GLN A 22 -10.57 29.99 -45.91
CA GLN A 22 -10.84 31.38 -45.56
C GLN A 22 -12.09 31.88 -46.31
N PRO A 23 -12.97 32.66 -45.67
CA PRO A 23 -13.89 33.53 -46.39
C PRO A 23 -13.26 34.89 -46.71
N GLU A 24 -13.74 35.39 -47.77
CA GLU A 24 -13.33 36.48 -48.60
C GLU A 24 -13.39 37.87 -47.98
N LYS A 25 -12.62 38.77 -48.56
CA LYS A 25 -12.37 40.18 -48.25
C LYS A 25 -13.65 41.02 -48.18
N ALA A 26 -13.77 41.83 -47.14
CA ALA A 26 -14.57 43.05 -47.20
C ALA A 26 -13.82 44.26 -46.61
N ALA A 27 -13.73 45.24 -47.46
CA ALA A 27 -13.64 46.70 -47.25
C ALA A 27 -12.56 47.32 -46.35
N LYS A 28 -11.74 48.10 -47.03
CA LYS A 28 -10.82 49.13 -46.51
C LYS A 28 -11.56 50.13 -45.60
N ALA A 29 -11.14 50.22 -44.35
CA ALA A 29 -11.40 51.39 -43.51
C ALA A 29 -10.06 52.12 -43.21
N ALA A 30 -10.12 53.40 -43.15
CA ALA A 30 -9.02 54.38 -43.20
C ALA A 30 -7.96 54.15 -42.09
N LYS A 31 -6.69 54.40 -42.47
CA LYS A 31 -5.55 54.44 -41.58
C LYS A 31 -5.63 55.66 -40.65
N GLU A 32 -5.82 55.43 -39.36
CA GLU A 32 -5.45 56.40 -38.32
C GLU A 32 -3.95 56.55 -38.21
N PRO A 33 -3.43 57.74 -37.93
CA PRO A 33 -1.98 57.97 -37.85
C PRO A 33 -1.41 57.24 -36.63
N ARG A 34 -0.39 56.42 -36.90
CA ARG A 34 0.39 55.65 -35.96
C ARG A 34 1.08 56.59 -34.96
N ALA A 35 0.66 56.60 -33.69
CA ALA A 35 1.35 57.28 -32.61
C ALA A 35 2.82 56.86 -32.58
N GLU A 36 3.74 57.82 -32.60
CA GLU A 36 5.17 57.60 -32.46
C GLU A 36 5.46 56.91 -31.12
N LYS A 37 6.15 55.77 -31.21
CA LYS A 37 6.64 55.10 -30.02
C LYS A 37 7.64 55.99 -29.31
N PRO A 38 7.52 56.23 -27.99
CA PRO A 38 8.51 57.00 -27.25
C PRO A 38 9.91 56.35 -27.43
N PRO A 39 10.96 57.18 -27.47
CA PRO A 39 12.32 56.69 -27.65
C PRO A 39 12.65 55.68 -26.54
N ARG A 40 13.10 54.49 -26.92
CA ARG A 40 13.60 53.48 -25.95
C ARG A 40 14.82 54.09 -25.28
N VAL A 41 14.66 54.44 -24.02
CA VAL A 41 15.78 54.79 -23.15
C VAL A 41 16.73 53.58 -23.13
N PRO A 42 18.00 53.73 -23.46
CA PRO A 42 18.97 52.66 -23.34
C PRO A 42 18.99 52.25 -21.84
N ARG A 43 18.62 51.02 -21.59
CA ARG A 43 18.77 50.45 -20.25
C ARG A 43 20.26 50.30 -20.03
N GLU A 44 20.86 51.25 -19.33
CA GLU A 44 22.23 51.10 -18.84
C GLU A 44 22.27 49.83 -17.97
N THR A 45 22.71 48.72 -18.57
CA THR A 45 23.10 47.56 -17.82
C THR A 45 24.32 47.93 -17.02
N SER A 46 24.10 48.32 -15.76
CA SER A 46 25.16 48.62 -14.81
C SER A 46 26.18 47.49 -14.82
N GLY A 47 27.35 47.71 -15.40
CA GLY A 47 28.42 46.72 -15.48
C GLY A 47 28.92 46.24 -14.10
N LYS A 48 28.41 46.81 -13.02
CA LYS A 48 28.62 46.41 -11.65
C LYS A 48 27.77 45.18 -11.25
N THR A 49 26.51 45.09 -11.75
CA THR A 49 25.61 43.95 -11.45
C THR A 49 26.14 42.65 -12.06
N GLY A 50 26.66 42.69 -13.29
CA GLY A 50 27.25 41.51 -13.93
C GLY A 50 28.49 40.98 -13.21
N LYS A 51 29.34 41.91 -12.70
CA LYS A 51 30.52 41.52 -11.91
C LYS A 51 30.14 40.91 -10.56
N VAL A 52 29.14 41.46 -9.86
CA VAL A 52 28.65 40.92 -8.60
C VAL A 52 28.03 39.53 -8.77
N VAL A 53 27.19 39.37 -9.82
CA VAL A 53 26.60 38.04 -10.16
C VAL A 53 27.71 37.04 -10.49
N GLY A 54 28.71 37.43 -11.28
CA GLY A 54 29.84 36.55 -11.61
C GLY A 54 30.66 36.13 -10.39
N ILE A 55 30.88 37.02 -9.42
CA ILE A 55 31.58 36.69 -8.18
C ILE A 55 30.72 35.71 -7.33
N VAL A 56 29.42 35.97 -7.17
CA VAL A 56 28.52 35.09 -6.39
C VAL A 56 28.47 33.71 -7.02
N VAL A 57 28.29 33.59 -8.33
CA VAL A 57 28.31 32.28 -9.03
C VAL A 57 29.67 31.60 -8.86
N GLY A 58 30.78 32.33 -8.97
CA GLY A 58 32.13 31.79 -8.74
C GLY A 58 32.29 31.22 -7.34
N VAL A 59 31.83 31.91 -6.29
CA VAL A 59 31.86 31.46 -4.90
C VAL A 59 31.00 30.19 -4.71
N LEU A 60 29.80 30.16 -5.32
CA LEU A 60 28.94 28.99 -5.23
C LEU A 60 29.55 27.76 -5.92
N VAL A 61 30.19 27.94 -7.06
CA VAL A 61 30.91 26.85 -7.76
C VAL A 61 32.07 26.33 -6.93
N VAL A 62 32.89 27.21 -6.34
CA VAL A 62 34.01 26.81 -5.46
C VAL A 62 33.50 26.09 -4.22
N ALA A 63 32.44 26.60 -3.59
CA ALA A 63 31.80 25.96 -2.43
C ALA A 63 31.24 24.56 -2.80
N TYR A 64 30.59 24.43 -3.95
CA TYR A 64 30.09 23.15 -4.43
C TYR A 64 31.21 22.14 -4.71
N LEU A 65 32.29 22.56 -5.38
CA LEU A 65 33.43 21.69 -5.66
C LEU A 65 34.16 21.30 -4.37
N GLY A 66 34.28 22.24 -3.40
CA GLY A 66 34.83 21.97 -2.08
C GLY A 66 34.01 20.96 -1.30
N LEU A 67 32.68 21.10 -1.32
CA LEU A 67 31.76 20.15 -0.69
C LEU A 67 31.88 18.76 -1.36
N GLY A 68 31.92 18.70 -2.68
CA GLY A 68 32.07 17.44 -3.42
C GLY A 68 33.38 16.73 -3.12
N ALA A 69 34.50 17.47 -3.08
CA ALA A 69 35.80 16.92 -2.73
C ALA A 69 35.85 16.43 -1.26
N TRP A 70 35.28 17.20 -0.34
CA TRP A 70 35.19 16.80 1.06
C TRP A 70 34.29 15.55 1.22
N ALA A 71 33.12 15.53 0.59
CA ALA A 71 32.21 14.39 0.65
C ALA A 71 32.88 13.12 0.11
N SER A 72 33.48 13.17 -1.10
CA SER A 72 34.14 11.98 -1.70
C SER A 72 35.36 11.49 -0.90
N ALA A 73 36.04 12.38 -0.16
CA ALA A 73 37.19 12.03 0.70
C ALA A 73 36.78 11.57 2.10
N SER A 74 35.52 11.74 2.49
CA SER A 74 35.06 11.45 3.85
C SER A 74 34.97 9.96 4.17
N HIS A 75 34.79 9.10 3.16
CA HIS A 75 34.52 7.67 3.30
C HIS A 75 33.35 7.36 4.26
N LYS A 76 32.33 8.21 4.25
CA LYS A 76 31.16 8.14 5.10
C LYS A 76 29.89 7.89 4.29
N ILE A 77 28.85 7.47 4.96
CA ILE A 77 27.51 7.38 4.38
C ILE A 77 26.93 8.80 4.18
N TYR A 78 26.17 9.02 3.11
CA TYR A 78 25.44 10.26 2.88
C TYR A 78 24.50 10.58 4.06
N PRO A 79 24.21 11.88 4.32
CA PRO A 79 23.28 12.25 5.39
C PRO A 79 21.88 11.66 5.19
N ASN A 80 21.14 11.53 6.30
CA ASN A 80 19.73 11.08 6.30
C ASN A 80 19.49 9.72 5.61
N VAL A 81 20.41 8.79 5.77
CA VAL A 81 20.20 7.38 5.46
C VAL A 81 19.64 6.72 6.71
N MET A 82 18.37 6.32 6.64
CA MET A 82 17.60 5.81 7.78
C MET A 82 17.33 4.32 7.61
N MET A 83 17.20 3.63 8.73
CA MET A 83 16.63 2.29 8.83
C MET A 83 15.79 2.29 10.11
N GLY A 84 14.47 2.26 9.98
CA GLY A 84 13.59 2.66 11.07
C GLY A 84 13.95 4.05 11.57
N ASP A 85 14.01 4.25 12.87
CA ASP A 85 14.41 5.51 13.49
C ASP A 85 15.95 5.71 13.59
N THR A 86 16.74 4.71 13.21
CA THR A 86 18.20 4.79 13.27
C THR A 86 18.78 5.51 12.05
N ASN A 87 19.54 6.60 12.30
CA ASN A 87 20.22 7.37 11.26
C ASN A 87 21.67 6.93 11.09
N TYR A 88 21.99 6.33 9.96
CA TYR A 88 23.34 5.90 9.60
C TYR A 88 24.15 6.99 8.89
N GLY A 89 23.52 8.12 8.57
CA GLY A 89 24.16 9.24 7.88
C GLY A 89 25.40 9.76 8.62
N GLY A 90 26.50 9.92 7.89
CA GLY A 90 27.77 10.40 8.43
C GLY A 90 28.62 9.33 9.14
N MET A 91 28.15 8.09 9.23
CA MET A 91 28.92 6.96 9.77
C MET A 91 29.91 6.42 8.75
N THR A 92 31.00 5.81 9.23
CA THR A 92 31.90 4.97 8.41
C THR A 92 31.34 3.54 8.31
N GLU A 93 31.84 2.74 7.39
CA GLU A 93 31.46 1.33 7.25
C GLU A 93 31.59 0.56 8.59
N GLN A 94 32.67 0.75 9.33
CA GLN A 94 32.86 0.11 10.64
C GLN A 94 31.81 0.56 11.67
N GLN A 95 31.52 1.87 11.72
CA GLN A 95 30.49 2.39 12.62
C GLN A 95 29.12 1.85 12.31
N VAL A 96 28.82 1.65 11.02
CA VAL A 96 27.57 0.99 10.59
C VAL A 96 27.49 -0.45 11.08
N ALA A 97 28.57 -1.23 10.92
CA ALA A 97 28.59 -2.60 11.41
C ALA A 97 28.39 -2.70 12.93
N GLU A 98 29.05 -1.81 13.68
CA GLU A 98 28.89 -1.74 15.14
C GLU A 98 27.47 -1.31 15.56
N GLN A 99 26.89 -0.34 14.84
CA GLN A 99 25.52 0.11 15.09
C GLN A 99 24.50 -0.98 14.78
N LEU A 100 24.63 -1.69 13.64
CA LEU A 100 23.78 -2.83 13.29
C LEU A 100 23.82 -3.92 14.36
N LYS A 101 25.02 -4.26 14.84
CA LYS A 101 25.19 -5.23 15.92
C LYS A 101 24.53 -4.79 17.22
N ALA A 102 24.62 -3.51 17.56
CA ALA A 102 23.96 -2.96 18.73
C ALA A 102 22.43 -2.96 18.57
N SER A 103 21.92 -2.59 17.40
CA SER A 103 20.50 -2.62 17.09
C SER A 103 19.93 -4.03 17.20
N VAL A 104 20.58 -5.02 16.60
CA VAL A 104 20.14 -6.44 16.69
C VAL A 104 20.14 -6.93 18.15
N ALA A 105 21.12 -6.53 18.95
CA ALA A 105 21.13 -6.87 20.38
C ALA A 105 19.96 -6.21 21.13
N GLN A 106 19.53 -5.02 20.70
CA GLN A 106 18.37 -4.31 21.25
C GLN A 106 17.05 -4.95 20.79
N ALA A 107 16.98 -5.43 19.55
CA ALA A 107 15.79 -6.07 19.00
C ALA A 107 15.41 -7.37 19.73
N LYS A 108 16.35 -8.02 20.37
CA LYS A 108 16.06 -9.22 21.17
C LYS A 108 15.11 -8.90 22.31
N GLY A 109 14.03 -9.68 22.43
CA GLY A 109 12.95 -9.48 23.39
C GLY A 109 11.94 -8.41 22.99
N THR A 110 11.98 -7.92 21.75
CA THR A 110 10.95 -7.03 21.21
C THR A 110 10.01 -7.79 20.26
N GLU A 111 8.85 -7.23 20.08
CA GLU A 111 7.75 -7.79 19.29
C GLU A 111 7.35 -6.77 18.22
N VAL A 112 6.84 -7.25 17.09
CA VAL A 112 6.38 -6.42 15.99
C VAL A 112 4.96 -6.81 15.64
N ASP A 113 4.06 -5.84 15.66
CA ASP A 113 2.67 -6.00 15.29
C ASP A 113 2.46 -5.63 13.84
N PHE A 114 1.82 -6.51 13.08
CA PHE A 114 1.34 -6.23 11.74
C PHE A 114 -0.13 -5.87 11.82
N VAL A 115 -0.45 -4.65 11.40
CA VAL A 115 -1.80 -4.10 11.49
C VAL A 115 -2.34 -3.69 10.11
N LEU A 116 -3.65 -3.70 9.95
CA LEU A 116 -4.31 -3.11 8.77
C LEU A 116 -4.43 -1.58 8.93
N PRO A 117 -4.77 -0.84 7.85
CA PRO A 117 -4.94 0.62 7.92
C PRO A 117 -6.02 1.09 8.89
N ASP A 118 -6.96 0.23 9.26
CA ASP A 118 -7.99 0.50 10.27
C ASP A 118 -7.52 0.22 11.72
N GLY A 119 -6.28 -0.23 11.90
CA GLY A 119 -5.69 -0.59 13.19
C GLY A 119 -6.01 -2.01 13.65
N THR A 120 -6.63 -2.84 12.80
CA THR A 120 -6.85 -4.25 13.13
C THR A 120 -5.53 -5.01 13.10
N GLU A 121 -5.12 -5.59 14.22
CA GLU A 121 -3.96 -6.48 14.30
C GLU A 121 -4.23 -7.79 13.54
N VAL A 122 -3.30 -8.18 12.66
CA VAL A 122 -3.40 -9.43 11.89
C VAL A 122 -2.33 -10.44 12.28
N ALA A 123 -1.16 -9.98 12.70
CA ALA A 123 -0.09 -10.87 13.13
C ALA A 123 0.79 -10.18 14.19
N HIS A 124 1.35 -11.00 15.06
CA HIS A 124 2.28 -10.61 16.12
C HIS A 124 3.52 -11.49 16.03
N VAL A 125 4.70 -10.89 15.87
CA VAL A 125 5.96 -11.61 15.64
C VAL A 125 6.99 -11.22 16.67
N SER A 126 7.56 -12.22 17.35
CA SER A 126 8.70 -12.01 18.24
C SER A 126 9.99 -11.97 17.44
N LEU A 127 10.78 -10.90 17.59
CA LEU A 127 12.09 -10.80 16.95
C LEU A 127 13.15 -11.74 17.52
N ASP A 128 12.84 -12.46 18.62
CA ASP A 128 13.68 -13.56 19.12
C ASP A 128 13.70 -14.78 18.19
N GLU A 129 12.68 -14.91 17.33
CA GLU A 129 12.58 -15.95 16.31
C GLU A 129 13.39 -15.66 15.05
N MET A 130 13.94 -14.43 14.95
CA MET A 130 14.81 -14.05 13.83
C MET A 130 16.14 -14.80 13.89
N PRO A 131 16.77 -15.10 12.72
CA PRO A 131 18.04 -15.80 12.65
C PRO A 131 19.13 -15.13 13.48
N GLU A 132 19.88 -15.89 14.28
CA GLU A 132 20.96 -15.34 15.10
C GLU A 132 22.17 -14.85 14.29
N TYR A 133 22.40 -15.43 13.13
CA TYR A 133 23.56 -15.10 12.31
C TYR A 133 23.27 -13.94 11.37
N VAL A 134 24.05 -12.89 11.52
CA VAL A 134 24.05 -11.73 10.61
C VAL A 134 25.52 -11.39 10.28
N ASP A 135 25.88 -11.34 9.00
CA ASP A 135 27.13 -10.78 8.52
C ASP A 135 27.10 -9.25 8.56
N PHE A 136 27.34 -8.68 9.73
CA PHE A 136 27.30 -7.23 9.92
C PHE A 136 28.33 -6.47 9.08
N ASP A 137 29.50 -7.06 8.83
CA ASP A 137 30.52 -6.42 8.02
C ASP A 137 30.13 -6.42 6.54
N GLY A 138 29.62 -7.56 6.02
CA GLY A 138 29.10 -7.65 4.68
C GLY A 138 27.92 -6.71 4.44
N LEU A 139 27.01 -6.64 5.40
CA LEU A 139 25.85 -5.76 5.36
C LEU A 139 26.26 -4.29 5.38
N ALA A 140 27.12 -3.87 6.31
CA ALA A 140 27.65 -2.51 6.39
C ALA A 140 28.35 -2.10 5.09
N LYS A 141 29.14 -3.01 4.51
CA LYS A 141 29.78 -2.80 3.20
C LYS A 141 28.74 -2.64 2.08
N HIS A 142 27.66 -3.41 2.10
CA HIS A 142 26.60 -3.29 1.11
C HIS A 142 25.88 -1.95 1.23
N ILE A 143 25.49 -1.54 2.43
CA ILE A 143 24.92 -0.23 2.71
C ILE A 143 25.88 0.88 2.26
N TYR A 144 27.18 0.76 2.58
CA TYR A 144 28.18 1.73 2.14
C TYR A 144 28.34 1.78 0.60
N ASN A 145 28.25 0.66 -0.11
CA ASN A 145 28.33 0.64 -1.56
C ASN A 145 27.17 1.42 -2.22
N VAL A 146 25.98 1.38 -1.62
CA VAL A 146 24.79 2.05 -2.14
C VAL A 146 24.71 3.51 -1.69
N TYR A 147 24.95 3.76 -0.42
CA TYR A 147 24.74 5.07 0.22
C TYR A 147 26.01 5.77 0.66
N GLY A 148 27.19 5.20 0.41
CA GLY A 148 28.46 5.80 0.76
C GLY A 148 28.89 6.92 -0.18
N CYS A 149 29.68 7.87 0.35
CA CYS A 149 30.29 8.95 -0.41
C CYS A 149 31.47 8.45 -1.26
N ASN A 150 31.25 7.43 -2.09
CA ASN A 150 32.24 6.82 -2.97
C ASN A 150 32.16 7.32 -4.42
N ASP A 151 31.33 8.29 -4.68
CA ASP A 151 31.16 8.93 -5.99
C ASP A 151 32.30 9.88 -6.34
N SER A 152 32.40 10.26 -7.65
CA SER A 152 33.31 11.33 -8.05
C SER A 152 32.94 12.64 -7.38
N PHE A 153 33.92 13.51 -7.12
CA PHE A 153 33.71 14.77 -6.42
C PHE A 153 32.67 15.68 -7.10
N LEU A 154 32.46 15.54 -8.40
CA LEU A 154 31.44 16.30 -9.15
C LEU A 154 30.02 15.84 -8.83
N THR A 155 29.81 14.53 -8.61
CA THR A 155 28.49 13.96 -8.31
C THR A 155 28.24 13.86 -6.80
N ALA A 156 29.29 13.65 -6.00
CA ALA A 156 29.20 13.52 -4.55
C ALA A 156 28.57 14.76 -3.89
N GLY A 157 28.94 15.98 -4.35
CA GLY A 157 28.37 17.23 -3.83
C GLY A 157 26.86 17.33 -4.07
N ALA A 158 26.38 16.95 -5.28
CA ALA A 158 24.96 16.99 -5.60
C ALA A 158 24.15 15.94 -4.81
N LYS A 159 24.68 14.71 -4.70
CA LYS A 159 24.06 13.66 -3.92
C LYS A 159 24.02 14.02 -2.42
N TYR A 160 25.11 14.60 -1.89
CA TYR A 160 25.17 15.06 -0.52
C TYR A 160 24.09 16.11 -0.21
N LEU A 161 23.97 17.13 -1.07
CA LEU A 161 22.94 18.17 -0.92
C LEU A 161 21.53 17.58 -1.03
N ARG A 162 21.31 16.68 -1.97
CA ARG A 162 20.00 15.99 -2.09
C ARG A 162 19.68 15.21 -0.84
N ALA A 163 20.64 14.46 -0.29
CA ALA A 163 20.46 13.63 0.89
C ALA A 163 20.13 14.45 2.16
N LEU A 164 20.60 15.71 2.25
CA LEU A 164 20.23 16.61 3.35
C LEU A 164 18.71 16.91 3.41
N PHE A 165 18.03 16.90 2.26
CA PHE A 165 16.62 17.29 2.15
C PHE A 165 15.68 16.11 1.87
N LYS A 166 16.22 14.96 1.47
CA LYS A 166 15.43 13.77 1.16
C LYS A 166 16.01 12.56 1.89
N PRO A 167 15.33 12.07 2.93
CA PRO A 167 15.71 10.83 3.60
C PRO A 167 15.77 9.67 2.60
N GLN A 168 16.69 8.75 2.82
CA GLN A 168 16.86 7.51 2.05
C GLN A 168 16.68 6.35 3.00
N ASP A 169 15.86 5.39 2.60
CA ASP A 169 15.60 4.20 3.39
C ASP A 169 16.61 3.10 3.04
N ALA A 170 17.40 2.66 4.03
CA ALA A 170 18.38 1.61 3.89
C ALA A 170 17.76 0.21 4.07
N ALA A 171 16.56 0.07 4.60
CA ALA A 171 15.91 -1.22 4.79
C ALA A 171 15.78 -1.99 3.48
N GLN A 172 15.45 -1.29 2.38
CA GLN A 172 15.33 -1.88 1.05
C GLN A 172 16.62 -2.50 0.48
N VAL A 173 17.78 -2.15 1.05
CA VAL A 173 19.10 -2.60 0.57
C VAL A 173 19.59 -3.82 1.36
N VAL A 174 18.93 -4.12 2.46
CA VAL A 174 19.34 -5.13 3.45
C VAL A 174 18.84 -6.54 3.10
N ASP A 175 18.03 -6.67 2.08
CA ASP A 175 17.39 -7.90 1.60
C ASP A 175 18.36 -9.07 1.32
N ALA A 176 19.64 -8.77 1.12
CA ALA A 176 20.65 -9.77 0.75
C ALA A 176 21.37 -10.43 1.94
N ALA A 177 21.12 -10.01 3.18
CA ALA A 177 21.92 -10.44 4.33
C ALA A 177 21.35 -11.68 5.05
N TYR A 178 20.12 -12.06 4.75
CA TYR A 178 19.46 -13.22 5.36
C TYR A 178 19.29 -14.37 4.37
N SER A 179 19.42 -15.59 4.87
CA SER A 179 18.94 -16.76 4.15
C SER A 179 17.41 -16.70 4.12
N PRO A 180 16.77 -16.60 2.94
CA PRO A 180 15.31 -16.64 2.84
C PRO A 180 14.72 -17.85 3.58
N ASP A 181 15.40 -19.00 3.53
CA ASP A 181 14.96 -20.25 4.16
C ASP A 181 14.81 -20.15 5.69
N LEU A 182 15.58 -19.27 6.36
CA LEU A 182 15.50 -19.12 7.82
C LEU A 182 14.33 -18.22 8.24
N MET A 183 13.87 -17.35 7.36
CA MET A 183 12.73 -16.44 7.62
C MET A 183 11.42 -16.96 7.03
N GLU A 184 11.47 -17.97 6.18
CA GLU A 184 10.30 -18.48 5.45
C GLU A 184 9.13 -18.77 6.39
N ASN A 185 9.38 -19.44 7.50
CA ASN A 185 8.34 -19.78 8.46
C ASN A 185 7.69 -18.54 9.10
N LEU A 186 8.46 -17.50 9.43
CA LEU A 186 7.92 -16.27 10.03
C LEU A 186 7.11 -15.49 8.99
N VAL A 187 7.64 -15.35 7.79
CA VAL A 187 6.97 -14.68 6.67
C VAL A 187 5.69 -15.41 6.30
N ASP A 188 5.72 -16.75 6.22
CA ASP A 188 4.53 -17.56 5.95
C ASP A 188 3.48 -17.39 7.04
N THR A 189 3.87 -17.37 8.31
CA THR A 189 2.95 -17.13 9.42
C THR A 189 2.23 -15.79 9.28
N VAL A 190 2.94 -14.72 8.92
CA VAL A 190 2.33 -13.40 8.69
C VAL A 190 1.41 -13.44 7.47
N CYS A 191 1.87 -14.03 6.34
CA CYS A 191 1.06 -14.17 5.13
C CYS A 191 -0.23 -14.94 5.39
N ASP A 192 -0.16 -16.06 6.11
CA ASP A 192 -1.33 -16.88 6.44
C ASP A 192 -2.31 -16.12 7.34
N SER A 193 -1.81 -15.28 8.24
CA SER A 193 -2.65 -14.43 9.10
C SER A 193 -3.34 -13.28 8.35
N ILE A 194 -2.78 -12.82 7.23
CA ILE A 194 -3.41 -11.83 6.35
C ILE A 194 -4.57 -12.46 5.58
N ASN A 195 -4.40 -13.69 5.09
CA ASN A 195 -5.37 -14.36 4.23
C ASN A 195 -6.65 -14.68 5.00
N CYS A 196 -7.77 -14.23 4.47
CA CYS A 196 -9.09 -14.59 4.98
C CYS A 196 -10.13 -14.54 3.87
N ASP A 197 -11.07 -15.48 3.91
CA ASP A 197 -12.21 -15.46 3.01
C ASP A 197 -13.16 -14.30 3.37
N PRO A 198 -13.89 -13.73 2.39
CA PRO A 198 -14.92 -12.75 2.69
C PRO A 198 -16.03 -13.38 3.52
N VAL A 199 -16.56 -12.62 4.48
CA VAL A 199 -17.77 -12.99 5.19
C VAL A 199 -18.96 -12.42 4.43
N GLU A 200 -19.83 -13.31 3.96
CA GLU A 200 -21.03 -12.89 3.24
C GLU A 200 -22.15 -12.51 4.21
N PHE A 201 -23.06 -11.65 3.72
CA PHE A 201 -24.28 -11.35 4.46
C PHE A 201 -25.11 -12.62 4.69
N ALA A 202 -25.61 -12.80 5.91
CA ALA A 202 -26.52 -13.89 6.22
C ALA A 202 -27.58 -13.44 7.24
N ILE A 203 -28.81 -13.94 7.06
CA ILE A 203 -29.85 -13.92 8.10
C ILE A 203 -30.05 -15.37 8.53
N ASN A 204 -29.74 -15.66 9.79
CA ASN A 204 -29.84 -17.00 10.34
C ASN A 204 -31.02 -17.08 11.32
N VAL A 205 -31.81 -18.14 11.17
CA VAL A 205 -32.90 -18.48 12.09
C VAL A 205 -32.49 -19.73 12.86
N THR A 206 -32.38 -19.59 14.16
CA THR A 206 -31.94 -20.69 15.02
C THR A 206 -33.12 -21.54 15.47
N GLU A 207 -32.87 -22.76 15.94
CA GLU A 207 -33.90 -23.70 16.41
C GLU A 207 -34.64 -23.20 17.66
N ASP A 208 -34.01 -22.36 18.47
CA ASP A 208 -34.60 -21.73 19.66
C ASP A 208 -35.43 -20.47 19.32
N GLY A 209 -35.65 -20.20 18.04
CA GLY A 209 -36.57 -19.15 17.61
C GLY A 209 -35.95 -17.76 17.61
N LYS A 210 -34.61 -17.64 17.50
CA LYS A 210 -33.91 -16.39 17.36
C LYS A 210 -33.52 -16.15 15.94
N VAL A 211 -33.51 -14.88 15.55
CA VAL A 211 -33.01 -14.42 14.25
C VAL A 211 -31.73 -13.60 14.47
N SER A 212 -30.71 -13.89 13.73
CA SER A 212 -29.47 -13.10 13.74
C SER A 212 -29.08 -12.65 12.35
N VAL A 213 -28.35 -11.56 12.27
CA VAL A 213 -27.82 -11.02 11.02
C VAL A 213 -26.29 -10.96 11.10
N THR A 214 -25.63 -11.43 10.05
CA THR A 214 -24.18 -11.33 9.86
C THR A 214 -23.91 -10.18 8.90
N LYS A 215 -23.09 -9.21 9.34
CA LYS A 215 -22.65 -8.12 8.47
C LYS A 215 -21.50 -8.58 7.57
N PRO A 216 -21.52 -8.27 6.27
CA PRO A 216 -20.43 -8.64 5.39
C PRO A 216 -19.10 -8.04 5.83
N GLN A 217 -18.03 -8.76 5.52
CA GLN A 217 -16.65 -8.28 5.67
C GLN A 217 -15.86 -8.71 4.44
N ASP A 218 -15.09 -7.80 3.88
CA ASP A 218 -14.19 -8.12 2.79
C ASP A 218 -13.12 -9.12 3.23
N GLY A 219 -12.82 -10.06 2.36
CA GLY A 219 -11.71 -10.98 2.50
C GLY A 219 -10.40 -10.36 2.04
N ARG A 220 -9.31 -11.06 2.27
CA ARG A 220 -7.96 -10.65 1.84
C ARG A 220 -7.20 -11.84 1.31
N ALA A 221 -6.38 -11.62 0.27
CA ALA A 221 -5.42 -12.58 -0.25
C ALA A 221 -4.07 -11.90 -0.44
N THR A 222 -3.01 -12.51 0.05
CA THR A 222 -1.64 -12.01 -0.15
C THR A 222 -1.26 -11.99 -1.63
N THR A 223 -0.53 -10.95 -2.05
CA THR A 223 0.02 -10.83 -3.41
C THR A 223 1.23 -11.75 -3.63
N ASP A 224 1.61 -11.97 -4.89
CA ASP A 224 2.82 -12.73 -5.24
C ASP A 224 4.11 -12.13 -4.64
N THR A 225 4.12 -10.83 -4.33
CA THR A 225 5.26 -10.11 -3.76
C THR A 225 5.18 -9.93 -2.25
N ALA A 226 4.10 -10.39 -1.62
CA ALA A 226 3.87 -10.19 -0.18
C ALA A 226 5.00 -10.77 0.68
N LYS A 227 5.46 -11.97 0.37
CA LYS A 227 6.54 -12.63 1.11
C LYS A 227 7.83 -11.80 1.11
N ASP A 228 8.21 -11.29 -0.05
CA ASP A 228 9.41 -10.45 -0.19
C ASP A 228 9.26 -9.15 0.61
N GLN A 229 8.10 -8.50 0.54
CA GLN A 229 7.86 -7.25 1.26
C GLN A 229 7.79 -7.44 2.77
N ILE A 230 7.13 -8.50 3.25
CA ILE A 230 7.07 -8.83 4.68
C ILE A 230 8.46 -9.18 5.20
N GLY A 231 9.25 -9.93 4.43
CA GLY A 231 10.65 -10.20 4.74
C GLY A 231 11.47 -8.92 4.90
N VAL A 232 11.30 -7.94 4.02
CA VAL A 232 11.93 -6.61 4.11
C VAL A 232 11.51 -5.88 5.38
N TYR A 233 10.22 -5.90 5.74
CA TYR A 233 9.72 -5.26 6.95
C TYR A 233 10.29 -5.89 8.21
N LEU A 234 10.29 -7.22 8.32
CA LEU A 234 10.86 -7.95 9.47
C LEU A 234 12.37 -7.69 9.59
N ASN A 235 13.10 -7.75 8.48
CA ASN A 235 14.52 -7.41 8.46
C ASN A 235 14.79 -5.98 8.90
N GLY A 236 13.98 -5.04 8.40
CA GLY A 236 14.07 -3.63 8.76
C GLY A 236 13.90 -3.44 10.26
N ALA A 237 12.84 -3.98 10.85
CA ALA A 237 12.57 -3.90 12.28
C ALA A 237 13.70 -4.54 13.11
N TYR A 238 14.16 -5.74 12.73
CA TYR A 238 15.25 -6.43 13.44
C TYR A 238 16.55 -5.67 13.43
N LEU A 239 16.95 -5.12 12.29
CA LEU A 239 18.20 -4.36 12.15
C LEU A 239 18.11 -2.94 12.71
N SER A 240 16.91 -2.46 12.98
CA SER A 240 16.66 -1.16 13.61
C SER A 240 16.50 -1.22 15.13
N GLY A 241 16.60 -2.42 15.73
CA GLY A 241 16.46 -2.57 17.17
C GLY A 241 15.02 -2.76 17.64
N GLY A 242 14.14 -3.25 16.79
CA GLY A 242 12.71 -3.44 17.06
C GLY A 242 11.85 -2.23 16.69
N ASP A 243 12.35 -1.38 15.78
CA ASP A 243 11.63 -0.19 15.31
C ASP A 243 11.45 -0.24 13.78
N PRO A 244 10.23 -0.04 13.27
CA PRO A 244 8.99 0.19 14.03
C PRO A 244 8.47 -1.07 14.73
N SER A 245 7.83 -0.90 15.89
CA SER A 245 7.13 -1.99 16.60
C SER A 245 5.75 -2.29 16.02
N GLU A 246 5.24 -1.42 15.14
CA GLU A 246 3.98 -1.58 14.43
C GLU A 246 4.20 -1.32 12.93
N ILE A 247 3.77 -2.27 12.10
CA ILE A 247 3.91 -2.21 10.64
C ILE A 247 2.51 -2.23 10.03
N VAL A 248 2.13 -1.14 9.37
CA VAL A 248 0.86 -1.04 8.65
C VAL A 248 0.98 -1.75 7.31
N LEU A 249 0.09 -2.72 7.10
CA LEU A 249 -0.01 -3.50 5.86
C LEU A 249 -1.00 -2.83 4.92
N GLU A 250 -0.50 -2.26 3.83
CA GLU A 250 -1.34 -1.61 2.83
C GLU A 250 -1.91 -2.61 1.81
N PRO A 251 -3.09 -2.31 1.21
CA PRO A 251 -3.61 -3.09 0.11
C PRO A 251 -2.76 -2.91 -1.17
N ALA A 252 -2.81 -3.88 -2.07
CA ALA A 252 -2.07 -3.86 -3.34
C ALA A 252 -2.42 -2.67 -4.24
N SER A 253 -3.64 -2.14 -4.16
CA SER A 253 -4.05 -0.90 -4.83
C SER A 253 -3.22 0.32 -4.40
N GLU A 254 -2.60 0.29 -3.23
CA GLU A 254 -1.71 1.31 -2.68
C GLU A 254 -0.24 0.85 -2.67
N GLY A 255 0.05 -0.27 -3.33
CA GLY A 255 1.40 -0.83 -3.44
C GLY A 255 1.80 -1.75 -2.31
N GLY A 256 0.83 -2.25 -1.54
CA GLY A 256 1.04 -3.12 -0.39
C GLY A 256 0.99 -4.62 -0.70
N VAL A 257 0.71 -5.41 0.33
CA VAL A 257 0.98 -6.85 0.38
C VAL A 257 -0.24 -7.73 0.15
N TYR A 258 -1.47 -7.18 0.08
CA TYR A 258 -2.68 -7.99 -0.09
C TYR A 258 -3.68 -7.37 -1.06
N ASP A 259 -4.41 -8.21 -1.76
CA ASP A 259 -5.60 -7.85 -2.52
C ASP A 259 -6.84 -7.98 -1.63
N VAL A 260 -7.76 -7.02 -1.78
CA VAL A 260 -9.07 -7.07 -1.13
C VAL A 260 -10.00 -7.94 -1.97
N ILE A 261 -10.63 -8.93 -1.34
CA ILE A 261 -11.68 -9.76 -1.94
C ILE A 261 -13.03 -9.18 -1.47
N PRO A 262 -13.75 -8.42 -2.29
CA PRO A 262 -14.97 -7.77 -1.83
C PRO A 262 -16.05 -8.79 -1.51
N ALA A 263 -16.71 -8.62 -0.36
CA ALA A 263 -17.96 -9.29 -0.06
C ALA A 263 -19.08 -8.78 -0.99
N GLN A 264 -20.14 -9.58 -1.17
CA GLN A 264 -21.24 -9.17 -2.04
C GLN A 264 -21.98 -7.94 -1.49
N GLU A 265 -22.35 -7.03 -2.40
CA GLU A 265 -23.24 -5.92 -2.03
C GLU A 265 -24.61 -6.46 -1.60
N VAL A 266 -25.15 -5.89 -0.52
CA VAL A 266 -26.38 -6.37 0.13
C VAL A 266 -27.54 -5.41 -0.11
N ASP A 267 -28.62 -5.91 -0.71
CA ASP A 267 -29.93 -5.27 -0.67
C ASP A 267 -30.75 -5.83 0.52
N LEU A 268 -30.73 -5.12 1.64
CA LEU A 268 -31.41 -5.53 2.87
C LEU A 268 -32.90 -5.74 2.68
N SER A 269 -33.56 -5.00 1.78
CA SER A 269 -34.97 -5.16 1.48
C SER A 269 -35.23 -6.50 0.78
N ALA A 270 -34.45 -6.82 -0.26
CA ALA A 270 -34.54 -8.09 -0.98
C ALA A 270 -34.21 -9.29 -0.07
N GLN A 271 -33.19 -9.16 0.77
CA GLN A 271 -32.80 -10.21 1.72
C GLN A 271 -33.89 -10.44 2.77
N ARG A 272 -34.50 -9.38 3.28
CA ARG A 272 -35.62 -9.49 4.17
C ARG A 272 -36.80 -10.22 3.54
N GLU A 273 -37.20 -9.84 2.33
CA GLU A 273 -38.31 -10.45 1.60
C GLU A 273 -38.08 -11.95 1.32
N ALA A 274 -36.83 -12.37 1.17
CA ALA A 274 -36.46 -13.76 0.97
C ALA A 274 -36.63 -14.63 2.22
N VAL A 275 -36.56 -14.02 3.43
CA VAL A 275 -36.60 -14.76 4.72
C VAL A 275 -37.93 -14.70 5.40
N ILE A 276 -38.66 -13.54 5.30
CA ILE A 276 -39.97 -13.42 5.95
C ILE A 276 -41.00 -14.32 5.30
N GLY A 277 -41.85 -14.93 6.11
CA GLY A 277 -42.91 -15.79 5.62
C GLY A 277 -43.76 -16.37 6.72
N GLN A 278 -44.91 -16.94 6.37
CA GLN A 278 -45.77 -17.63 7.29
C GLN A 278 -45.24 -19.05 7.55
N LYS A 279 -45.51 -19.60 8.75
CA LYS A 279 -45.20 -20.99 9.06
C LYS A 279 -45.96 -21.95 8.14
N VAL A 280 -45.30 -22.99 7.72
CA VAL A 280 -45.89 -24.06 6.94
C VAL A 280 -45.62 -25.37 7.64
N ASN A 281 -46.68 -26.12 7.92
CA ASN A 281 -46.57 -27.45 8.54
C ASN A 281 -46.07 -28.47 7.51
N ALA A 282 -45.37 -29.51 7.98
CA ALA A 282 -45.01 -30.63 7.14
C ALA A 282 -46.26 -31.34 6.61
N THR A 283 -46.20 -31.81 5.39
CA THR A 283 -47.28 -32.56 4.77
C THR A 283 -46.81 -33.93 4.27
N TYR A 284 -47.69 -34.93 4.42
CA TYR A 284 -47.45 -36.28 3.95
C TYR A 284 -48.40 -36.61 2.78
N ASP A 285 -47.83 -36.95 1.65
CA ASP A 285 -48.58 -37.44 0.50
C ASP A 285 -48.82 -38.96 0.60
N LYS A 286 -50.06 -39.35 0.81
CA LYS A 286 -50.45 -40.75 0.99
C LYS A 286 -50.34 -41.58 -0.30
N GLU A 287 -50.35 -40.97 -1.49
CA GLU A 287 -50.28 -41.68 -2.76
C GLU A 287 -48.80 -41.99 -3.13
N THR A 288 -47.92 -41.06 -2.89
CA THR A 288 -46.47 -41.20 -3.23
C THR A 288 -45.61 -41.62 -2.06
N GLY A 289 -46.10 -41.51 -0.84
CA GLY A 289 -45.31 -41.73 0.39
C GLY A 289 -44.29 -40.60 0.69
N ALA A 290 -44.37 -39.48 -0.05
CA ALA A 290 -43.45 -38.39 0.08
C ALA A 290 -43.81 -37.49 1.28
N VAL A 291 -42.77 -37.10 2.04
CA VAL A 291 -42.90 -36.10 3.10
C VAL A 291 -42.33 -34.77 2.57
N THR A 292 -43.16 -33.73 2.59
CA THR A 292 -42.69 -32.35 2.34
C THR A 292 -42.44 -31.71 3.69
N PRO A 293 -41.18 -31.31 3.99
CA PRO A 293 -40.86 -30.65 5.26
C PRO A 293 -41.62 -29.33 5.41
N GLY A 294 -42.03 -29.03 6.66
CA GLY A 294 -42.50 -27.70 7.02
C GLY A 294 -41.35 -26.73 7.22
N HIS A 295 -41.65 -25.45 7.25
CA HIS A 295 -40.69 -24.40 7.63
C HIS A 295 -41.29 -23.43 8.64
N ALA A 296 -40.44 -22.83 9.46
CA ALA A 296 -40.83 -21.80 10.42
C ALA A 296 -41.32 -20.54 9.72
N GLY A 297 -42.31 -19.89 10.29
CA GLY A 297 -42.69 -18.53 9.94
C GLY A 297 -41.72 -17.56 10.61
N VAL A 298 -41.28 -16.53 9.86
CA VAL A 298 -40.36 -15.52 10.36
C VAL A 298 -40.90 -14.14 10.04
N GLU A 299 -40.94 -13.25 11.02
CA GLU A 299 -41.39 -11.89 10.84
C GLU A 299 -40.46 -10.91 11.57
N PHE A 300 -40.02 -9.86 10.88
CA PHE A 300 -39.30 -8.71 11.40
C PHE A 300 -39.44 -7.53 10.46
N THR A 301 -39.18 -6.31 10.97
CA THR A 301 -39.29 -5.10 10.15
C THR A 301 -37.97 -4.74 9.46
N LEU A 302 -38.04 -4.04 8.32
CA LEU A 302 -36.83 -3.54 7.65
C LEU A 302 -36.02 -2.56 8.54
N PRO A 303 -36.64 -1.63 9.29
CA PRO A 303 -35.92 -0.77 10.23
C PRO A 303 -35.18 -1.53 11.34
N ASP A 304 -35.70 -2.65 11.83
CA ASP A 304 -35.01 -3.47 12.83
C ASP A 304 -33.76 -4.13 12.20
N LEU A 305 -33.90 -4.65 10.96
CA LEU A 305 -32.78 -5.22 10.20
C LEU A 305 -31.70 -4.17 9.92
N GLU A 306 -32.08 -2.99 9.42
CA GLU A 306 -31.16 -1.89 9.18
C GLU A 306 -30.44 -1.44 10.45
N SER A 307 -31.16 -1.37 11.57
CA SER A 307 -30.60 -1.00 12.87
C SER A 307 -29.55 -2.01 13.34
N ALA A 308 -29.87 -3.30 13.28
CA ALA A 308 -28.95 -4.37 13.65
C ALA A 308 -27.71 -4.41 12.73
N TYR A 309 -27.92 -4.32 11.41
CA TYR A 309 -26.86 -4.27 10.41
C TYR A 309 -25.90 -3.10 10.62
N ASN A 310 -26.42 -1.90 10.92
CA ASN A 310 -25.60 -0.71 11.15
C ASN A 310 -24.86 -0.75 12.49
N ALA A 311 -25.41 -1.42 13.50
CA ALA A 311 -24.80 -1.57 14.81
C ALA A 311 -23.67 -2.63 14.83
N ALA A 312 -23.74 -3.62 13.95
CA ALA A 312 -22.74 -4.67 13.86
C ALA A 312 -21.41 -4.15 13.29
N ALA A 313 -20.29 -4.66 13.82
CA ALA A 313 -18.98 -4.54 13.17
C ALA A 313 -18.91 -5.43 11.91
N ALA A 314 -17.96 -5.16 11.02
CA ALA A 314 -17.73 -5.99 9.83
C ALA A 314 -17.44 -7.45 10.26
N GLY A 315 -18.07 -8.43 9.62
CA GLY A 315 -17.96 -9.86 9.96
C GLY A 315 -18.72 -10.30 11.20
N GLU A 316 -19.27 -9.37 11.99
CA GLU A 316 -19.99 -9.67 13.22
C GLU A 316 -21.39 -10.22 12.97
N THR A 317 -21.80 -11.16 13.78
CA THR A 317 -23.18 -11.68 13.83
C THR A 317 -23.88 -11.15 15.09
N VAL A 318 -24.97 -10.41 14.89
CA VAL A 318 -25.77 -9.84 15.98
C VAL A 318 -27.19 -10.37 15.97
N GLU A 319 -27.79 -10.47 17.14
CA GLU A 319 -29.20 -10.87 17.28
C GLU A 319 -30.12 -9.74 16.77
N LEU A 320 -31.11 -10.09 15.95
CA LEU A 320 -32.08 -9.16 15.41
C LEU A 320 -33.18 -8.91 16.46
N PRO A 321 -33.29 -7.70 16.98
CA PRO A 321 -34.31 -7.39 17.97
C PRO A 321 -35.71 -7.41 17.35
N ASN A 322 -36.70 -7.74 18.16
CA ASN A 322 -38.11 -7.77 17.77
C ASN A 322 -38.47 -8.77 16.64
N ALA A 323 -37.57 -9.63 16.24
CA ALA A 323 -37.90 -10.73 15.34
C ALA A 323 -38.76 -11.78 16.03
N THR A 324 -39.75 -12.30 15.33
CA THR A 324 -40.60 -13.41 15.80
C THR A 324 -40.43 -14.61 14.91
N VAL A 325 -40.33 -15.80 15.53
CA VAL A 325 -40.23 -17.08 14.83
C VAL A 325 -41.37 -17.97 15.31
N GLU A 326 -42.21 -18.41 14.37
CA GLU A 326 -43.28 -19.39 14.65
C GLU A 326 -42.88 -20.77 14.13
N THR A 327 -42.69 -21.70 15.01
CA THR A 327 -42.37 -23.10 14.63
C THR A 327 -43.57 -23.81 14.05
N PRO A 328 -43.40 -24.73 13.08
CA PRO A 328 -44.47 -25.59 12.58
C PRO A 328 -45.08 -26.44 13.71
N ASP A 329 -46.40 -26.61 13.66
CA ASP A 329 -47.08 -27.46 14.61
C ASP A 329 -46.88 -28.95 14.30
N VAL A 330 -46.50 -29.28 13.07
CA VAL A 330 -46.18 -30.63 12.58
C VAL A 330 -44.83 -30.60 11.89
N THR A 331 -43.87 -31.39 12.36
CA THR A 331 -42.55 -31.57 11.78
C THR A 331 -42.49 -32.82 10.91
N ALA A 332 -41.46 -32.93 10.05
CA ALA A 332 -41.27 -34.11 9.20
C ALA A 332 -40.99 -35.43 9.95
N GLU A 333 -40.68 -35.33 11.24
CA GLU A 333 -40.39 -36.50 12.13
C GLU A 333 -41.64 -37.04 12.80
N GLN A 334 -42.78 -36.34 12.75
CA GLN A 334 -44.06 -36.77 13.32
C GLN A 334 -44.90 -37.47 12.26
#